data_4f6843837576f5fbb1acc17a64894359
#
_entry.id   4f6843837576f5fbb1acc17a64894359
#
_cell.length_a   1.000
_cell.length_b   1.000
_cell.length_c   1.000
_cell.angle_alpha   90.00
_cell.angle_beta   90.00
_cell.angle_gamma   90.00
#
_symmetry.space_group_name_H-M   'P 1'
#
loop_
_entity.id
_entity.type
_entity.pdbx_description
1 polymer ?
#
loop_
_entity_poly.entity_id
_entity_poly.type
_entity_poly.pdbx_seq_one_letter_code
_entity_poly.pdbx_strand_id
1 'polypeptide(L)'
;PFVPGVCADRRIFVGQEDPGPVYFIATAGDVTGMVGGAQSIPAFVNVNVDVKKSADGKSLDATVSGASTTTVLQQQTDLRLTVWLVEDGIKSTTQEGRDEYVQNGVLRSLVNTAWGESLDLTALEYSRTYQIPLKEGWNADKMRVVAFISNYSTDEKKCQVYNSGQAFVNPATAITDVMDAAQPMAYCQDGKVLVAGSGFSVEGVYDVSGRAVANANLAPGLYIVRMTNGKTEATQKLCVK
;
A
#
# COMPACT_ATOMS: atom_id res chain seq x y z
N PRO A 1 -27.97 2.10 -11.54
CA PRO A 1 -26.54 1.75 -11.42
C PRO A 1 -25.90 1.81 -12.80
N PHE A 2 -24.75 2.43 -12.90
CA PHE A 2 -23.95 2.52 -14.12
C PHE A 2 -23.07 1.29 -14.25
N VAL A 3 -22.86 0.82 -15.46
CA VAL A 3 -21.88 -0.23 -15.75
C VAL A 3 -21.08 0.18 -16.99
N PRO A 4 -19.76 0.34 -16.88
CA PRO A 4 -18.94 0.24 -15.70
C PRO A 4 -19.05 1.47 -14.79
N GLY A 5 -19.03 1.22 -13.47
CA GLY A 5 -18.97 2.26 -12.44
C GLY A 5 -17.66 2.17 -11.66
N VAL A 6 -17.07 3.31 -11.32
CA VAL A 6 -15.83 3.41 -10.55
C VAL A 6 -15.99 4.36 -9.37
N CYS A 7 -15.30 4.05 -8.29
CA CYS A 7 -15.27 4.87 -7.09
C CYS A 7 -13.81 4.98 -6.60
N ALA A 8 -13.34 6.19 -6.34
CA ALA A 8 -12.06 6.44 -5.70
C ALA A 8 -12.28 7.02 -4.31
N ASP A 9 -11.78 6.34 -3.27
CA ASP A 9 -11.87 6.72 -1.87
C ASP A 9 -13.29 7.04 -1.36
N ARG A 10 -14.33 6.54 -2.04
CA ARG A 10 -15.74 6.90 -1.80
C ARG A 10 -15.97 8.41 -1.74
N ARG A 11 -15.22 9.16 -2.54
CA ARG A 11 -15.28 10.62 -2.60
C ARG A 11 -16.11 11.09 -3.76
N ILE A 12 -16.71 12.27 -3.58
CA ILE A 12 -17.38 13.03 -4.63
C ILE A 12 -16.37 14.06 -5.16
N PHE A 13 -16.11 14.01 -6.47
CA PHE A 13 -15.27 14.99 -7.14
C PHE A 13 -16.14 16.05 -7.83
N VAL A 14 -15.66 17.29 -7.91
CA VAL A 14 -16.38 18.41 -8.48
C VAL A 14 -16.63 18.20 -9.99
N GLY A 15 -17.81 18.58 -10.48
CA GLY A 15 -18.15 18.57 -11.90
C GLY A 15 -19.02 17.39 -12.34
N GLN A 16 -19.57 16.63 -11.42
CA GLN A 16 -20.46 15.50 -11.69
C GLN A 16 -21.93 15.94 -11.69
N GLU A 17 -22.73 15.44 -12.66
CA GLU A 17 -24.16 15.75 -12.75
C GLU A 17 -24.98 15.07 -11.65
N ASP A 18 -24.59 13.85 -11.24
CA ASP A 18 -25.19 13.14 -10.11
C ASP A 18 -24.15 12.99 -8.98
N PRO A 19 -24.27 13.77 -7.90
CA PRO A 19 -23.24 13.85 -6.87
C PRO A 19 -23.25 12.63 -5.92
N GLY A 20 -22.98 11.45 -6.45
CA GLY A 20 -22.69 10.24 -5.70
C GLY A 20 -21.19 9.89 -5.72
N PRO A 21 -20.73 8.93 -4.91
CA PRO A 21 -19.33 8.48 -4.90
C PRO A 21 -18.98 7.53 -6.05
N VAL A 22 -19.94 7.08 -6.84
CA VAL A 22 -19.76 6.17 -7.98
C VAL A 22 -19.92 6.94 -9.28
N TYR A 23 -18.93 6.81 -10.15
CA TYR A 23 -18.83 7.52 -11.42
C TYR A 23 -19.00 6.59 -12.60
N PHE A 24 -19.72 7.02 -13.63
CA PHE A 24 -19.68 6.39 -14.92
C PHE A 24 -18.32 6.66 -15.59
N ILE A 25 -17.71 5.63 -16.15
CA ILE A 25 -16.42 5.74 -16.84
C ILE A 25 -16.65 5.53 -18.34
N ALA A 26 -16.41 6.57 -19.11
CA ALA A 26 -16.46 6.49 -20.56
C ALA A 26 -15.10 6.15 -21.17
N THR A 27 -14.00 6.61 -20.56
CA THR A 27 -12.64 6.42 -21.07
C THR A 27 -11.65 6.06 -19.98
N ALA A 28 -10.49 5.47 -20.37
CA ALA A 28 -9.38 5.26 -19.42
C ALA A 28 -8.82 6.57 -18.84
N GLY A 29 -8.97 7.69 -19.57
CA GLY A 29 -8.56 9.01 -19.11
C GLY A 29 -9.36 9.49 -17.88
N ASP A 30 -10.65 9.15 -17.82
CA ASP A 30 -11.50 9.49 -16.67
C ASP A 30 -11.02 8.81 -15.39
N VAL A 31 -10.60 7.54 -15.47
CA VAL A 31 -10.00 6.81 -14.35
C VAL A 31 -8.71 7.49 -13.88
N THR A 32 -7.83 7.84 -14.83
CA THR A 32 -6.56 8.50 -14.53
C THR A 32 -6.79 9.85 -13.84
N GLY A 33 -7.74 10.65 -14.33
CA GLY A 33 -8.10 11.94 -13.74
C GLY A 33 -8.64 11.79 -12.32
N MET A 34 -9.50 10.80 -12.09
CA MET A 34 -10.09 10.55 -10.77
C MET A 34 -9.03 10.04 -9.77
N VAL A 35 -8.16 9.13 -10.18
CA VAL A 35 -7.03 8.64 -9.35
C VAL A 35 -6.08 9.78 -9.03
N GLY A 36 -5.71 10.61 -10.01
CA GLY A 36 -4.87 11.80 -9.78
C GLY A 36 -5.50 12.79 -8.81
N GLY A 37 -6.81 13.02 -8.92
CA GLY A 37 -7.57 13.83 -7.97
C GLY A 37 -7.54 13.26 -6.55
N ALA A 38 -7.73 11.95 -6.40
CA ALA A 38 -7.66 11.28 -5.10
C ALA A 38 -6.25 11.36 -4.49
N GLN A 39 -5.20 11.15 -5.30
CA GLN A 39 -3.80 11.22 -4.86
C GLN A 39 -3.35 12.64 -4.46
N SER A 40 -4.03 13.68 -4.92
CA SER A 40 -3.72 15.06 -4.54
C SER A 40 -4.21 15.42 -3.13
N ILE A 41 -5.04 14.59 -2.52
CA ILE A 41 -5.60 14.82 -1.18
C ILE A 41 -4.62 14.26 -0.14
N PRO A 42 -4.16 15.07 0.83
CA PRO A 42 -3.26 14.59 1.86
C PRO A 42 -3.88 13.46 2.68
N ALA A 43 -3.10 12.40 2.92
CA ALA A 43 -3.46 11.36 3.88
C ALA A 43 -3.04 11.82 5.29
N PHE A 44 -4.02 11.98 6.18
CA PHE A 44 -3.79 12.46 7.55
C PHE A 44 -3.57 11.33 8.56
N VAL A 45 -3.64 10.08 8.13
CA VAL A 45 -3.48 8.90 8.96
C VAL A 45 -2.74 7.82 8.18
N ASN A 46 -1.79 7.14 8.84
CA ASN A 46 -1.09 6.01 8.26
C ASN A 46 -1.89 4.71 8.49
N VAL A 47 -1.80 3.78 7.55
CA VAL A 47 -2.34 2.43 7.66
C VAL A 47 -1.24 1.45 7.29
N ASN A 48 -0.55 0.93 8.29
CA ASN A 48 0.46 -0.09 8.15
C ASN A 48 -0.19 -1.45 8.42
N VAL A 49 0.09 -2.42 7.58
CA VAL A 49 -0.41 -3.79 7.71
C VAL A 49 0.80 -4.72 7.78
N ASP A 50 0.84 -5.58 8.77
CA ASP A 50 1.73 -6.72 8.88
C ASP A 50 0.89 -7.98 8.92
N VAL A 51 1.30 -9.04 8.21
CA VAL A 51 0.59 -10.33 8.22
C VAL A 51 1.56 -11.47 8.07
N LYS A 52 1.34 -12.53 8.85
CA LYS A 52 2.11 -13.77 8.78
C LYS A 52 1.23 -14.99 9.03
N LYS A 53 1.65 -16.14 8.55
CA LYS A 53 1.00 -17.41 8.92
C LYS A 53 1.28 -17.73 10.38
N SER A 54 0.27 -18.24 11.09
CA SER A 54 0.45 -18.84 12.41
C SER A 54 1.37 -20.05 12.34
N ALA A 55 1.97 -20.42 13.47
CA ALA A 55 2.91 -21.56 13.55
C ALA A 55 2.29 -22.90 13.13
N ASP A 56 0.98 -23.07 13.33
CA ASP A 56 0.24 -24.27 12.93
C ASP A 56 -0.30 -24.22 11.49
N GLY A 57 -0.11 -23.09 10.81
CA GLY A 57 -0.57 -22.86 9.44
C GLY A 57 -2.08 -22.78 9.25
N LYS A 58 -2.87 -22.73 10.33
CA LYS A 58 -4.34 -22.75 10.27
C LYS A 58 -4.98 -21.37 10.28
N SER A 59 -4.20 -20.35 10.59
CA SER A 59 -4.65 -18.96 10.61
C SER A 59 -3.58 -17.99 10.11
N LEU A 60 -3.98 -16.75 9.92
CA LEU A 60 -3.08 -15.63 9.71
C LEU A 60 -3.15 -14.73 10.94
N ASP A 61 -1.98 -14.31 11.42
CA ASP A 61 -1.85 -13.28 12.44
C ASP A 61 -1.59 -11.95 11.72
N ALA A 62 -2.52 -11.02 11.83
CA ALA A 62 -2.42 -9.71 11.20
C ALA A 62 -2.38 -8.60 12.25
N THR A 63 -1.53 -7.61 12.03
CA THR A 63 -1.48 -6.37 12.83
C THR A 63 -1.72 -5.19 11.91
N VAL A 64 -2.68 -4.34 12.26
CA VAL A 64 -2.94 -3.07 11.57
C VAL A 64 -2.65 -1.94 12.53
N SER A 65 -1.75 -1.03 12.15
CA SER A 65 -1.31 0.06 13.01
C SER A 65 -1.06 1.34 12.22
N GLY A 66 -1.00 2.44 12.91
CA GLY A 66 -0.67 3.72 12.30
C GLY A 66 -0.77 4.88 13.28
N ALA A 67 -0.50 6.06 12.74
CA ALA A 67 -0.60 7.32 13.47
C ALA A 67 -1.34 8.36 12.64
N SER A 68 -2.14 9.19 13.29
CA SER A 68 -2.71 10.40 12.69
C SER A 68 -1.71 11.55 12.83
N THR A 69 -1.51 12.28 11.75
CA THR A 69 -0.62 13.45 11.73
C THR A 69 -1.32 14.75 12.15
N THR A 70 -2.62 14.69 12.39
CA THR A 70 -3.44 15.85 12.68
C THR A 70 -4.64 15.49 13.57
N THR A 71 -5.12 16.45 14.31
CA THR A 71 -6.37 16.34 15.08
C THR A 71 -7.64 16.48 14.23
N VAL A 72 -7.52 16.78 12.93
CA VAL A 72 -8.67 16.96 12.03
C VAL A 72 -9.56 15.73 11.98
N LEU A 73 -8.97 14.53 11.96
CA LEU A 73 -9.76 13.29 11.95
C LEU A 73 -10.46 13.00 13.28
N GLN A 74 -9.98 13.56 14.40
CA GLN A 74 -10.64 13.43 15.70
C GLN A 74 -12.01 14.14 15.74
N GLN A 75 -12.23 15.08 14.83
CA GLN A 75 -13.52 15.80 14.70
C GLN A 75 -14.55 15.00 13.89
N GLN A 76 -14.15 13.92 13.27
CA GLN A 76 -15.07 13.02 12.58
C GLN A 76 -15.87 12.22 13.62
N THR A 77 -17.16 12.09 13.39
CA THR A 77 -18.08 11.54 14.37
C THR A 77 -18.08 10.01 14.44
N ASP A 78 -17.65 9.32 13.40
CA ASP A 78 -17.65 7.84 13.34
C ASP A 78 -16.53 7.30 12.43
N LEU A 79 -15.28 7.37 12.91
CA LEU A 79 -14.16 6.73 12.22
C LEU A 79 -14.21 5.23 12.40
N ARG A 80 -13.97 4.51 11.32
CA ARG A 80 -13.96 3.05 11.26
C ARG A 80 -12.70 2.51 10.63
N LEU A 81 -12.16 1.45 11.23
CA LEU A 81 -11.13 0.61 10.64
C LEU A 81 -11.80 -0.64 10.06
N THR A 82 -11.69 -0.80 8.74
CA THR A 82 -12.18 -1.99 8.04
C THR A 82 -10.99 -2.85 7.61
N VAL A 83 -11.10 -4.17 7.83
CA VAL A 83 -10.03 -5.12 7.49
C VAL A 83 -10.62 -6.27 6.68
N TRP A 84 -10.03 -6.54 5.52
CA TRP A 84 -10.45 -7.57 4.57
C TRP A 84 -9.33 -8.56 4.31
N LEU A 85 -9.71 -9.83 4.16
CA LEU A 85 -8.84 -10.86 3.60
C LEU A 85 -9.21 -11.07 2.13
N VAL A 86 -8.20 -10.95 1.26
CA VAL A 86 -8.36 -10.99 -0.19
C VAL A 86 -7.43 -12.05 -0.77
N GLU A 87 -7.88 -12.77 -1.80
CA GLU A 87 -7.09 -13.79 -2.49
C GLU A 87 -7.01 -13.50 -3.99
N ASP A 88 -5.82 -13.73 -4.57
CA ASP A 88 -5.53 -13.60 -5.99
C ASP A 88 -5.36 -14.97 -6.65
N GLY A 89 -5.45 -15.00 -7.97
CA GLY A 89 -5.12 -16.19 -8.76
C GLY A 89 -6.16 -17.30 -8.72
N ILE A 90 -7.43 -16.98 -8.43
CA ILE A 90 -8.51 -17.95 -8.40
C ILE A 90 -8.98 -18.24 -9.83
N LYS A 91 -8.80 -19.49 -10.26
CA LYS A 91 -9.28 -19.93 -11.58
C LYS A 91 -10.80 -20.09 -11.55
N SER A 92 -11.47 -19.52 -12.55
CA SER A 92 -12.90 -19.66 -12.78
C SER A 92 -13.13 -20.21 -14.18
N THR A 93 -14.00 -21.21 -14.29
CA THR A 93 -14.46 -21.80 -15.57
C THR A 93 -15.87 -21.32 -15.94
N THR A 94 -16.47 -20.47 -15.12
CA THR A 94 -17.85 -20.00 -15.28
C THR A 94 -17.96 -18.54 -15.70
N GLN A 95 -16.83 -17.89 -16.03
CA GLN A 95 -16.85 -16.51 -16.51
C GLN A 95 -17.42 -16.45 -17.93
N GLU A 96 -18.50 -15.70 -18.11
CA GLU A 96 -19.12 -15.51 -19.42
C GLU A 96 -18.11 -14.92 -20.44
N GLY A 97 -18.05 -15.50 -21.63
CA GLY A 97 -17.18 -15.07 -22.71
C GLY A 97 -15.71 -15.49 -22.61
N ARG A 98 -15.35 -16.35 -21.64
CA ARG A 98 -13.99 -16.91 -21.49
C ARG A 98 -14.02 -18.33 -20.94
N ASP A 99 -13.26 -19.23 -21.55
CA ASP A 99 -13.14 -20.63 -21.14
C ASP A 99 -12.33 -20.78 -19.83
N GLU A 100 -11.32 -19.92 -19.66
CA GLU A 100 -10.55 -19.81 -18.41
C GLU A 100 -10.35 -18.33 -18.05
N TYR A 101 -10.62 -18.00 -16.81
CA TYR A 101 -10.40 -16.68 -16.25
C TYR A 101 -9.75 -16.78 -14.88
N VAL A 102 -8.71 -15.96 -14.64
CA VAL A 102 -8.06 -15.85 -13.34
C VAL A 102 -8.58 -14.61 -12.64
N GLN A 103 -9.29 -14.82 -11.55
CA GLN A 103 -9.81 -13.73 -10.71
C GLN A 103 -8.77 -13.31 -9.68
N ASN A 104 -8.51 -12.02 -9.60
CA ASN A 104 -7.67 -11.40 -8.59
C ASN A 104 -8.52 -10.45 -7.74
N GLY A 105 -8.09 -10.23 -6.50
CA GLY A 105 -8.78 -9.34 -5.59
C GLY A 105 -10.10 -9.91 -5.02
N VAL A 106 -10.24 -11.23 -4.94
CA VAL A 106 -11.47 -11.86 -4.45
C VAL A 106 -11.54 -11.73 -2.93
N LEU A 107 -12.60 -11.09 -2.43
CA LEU A 107 -12.86 -10.96 -1.00
C LEU A 107 -13.21 -12.34 -0.41
N ARG A 108 -12.37 -12.82 0.50
CA ARG A 108 -12.56 -14.11 1.19
C ARG A 108 -13.24 -13.96 2.54
N SER A 109 -12.89 -12.91 3.26
CA SER A 109 -13.47 -12.66 4.58
C SER A 109 -13.47 -11.18 4.92
N LEU A 110 -14.53 -10.76 5.57
CA LEU A 110 -14.55 -9.54 6.38
C LEU A 110 -13.93 -9.92 7.72
N VAL A 111 -12.74 -9.41 8.02
CA VAL A 111 -11.98 -9.79 9.21
C VAL A 111 -12.63 -9.26 10.49
N ASN A 112 -13.15 -8.04 10.38
CA ASN A 112 -14.01 -7.46 11.42
C ASN A 112 -15.45 -7.30 10.92
N THR A 113 -16.11 -6.16 11.07
CA THR A 113 -17.50 -6.00 10.61
C THR A 113 -17.56 -5.46 9.18
N ALA A 114 -18.70 -5.56 8.52
CA ALA A 114 -18.90 -5.10 7.15
C ALA A 114 -18.56 -3.59 6.95
N TRP A 115 -18.79 -2.79 7.98
CA TRP A 115 -18.53 -1.36 7.99
C TRP A 115 -17.31 -0.99 8.87
N GLY A 116 -16.51 -1.97 9.25
CA GLY A 116 -15.37 -1.77 10.12
C GLY A 116 -15.76 -1.65 11.61
N GLU A 117 -14.76 -1.64 12.45
CA GLU A 117 -14.90 -1.37 13.89
C GLU A 117 -14.59 0.10 14.19
N SER A 118 -15.17 0.62 15.27
CA SER A 118 -14.94 1.99 15.69
C SER A 118 -13.47 2.25 16.00
N LEU A 119 -12.93 3.34 15.50
CA LEU A 119 -11.54 3.74 15.66
C LEU A 119 -11.47 5.08 16.40
N ASP A 120 -10.91 5.06 17.61
CA ASP A 120 -10.56 6.26 18.37
C ASP A 120 -9.12 6.67 18.06
N LEU A 121 -8.93 7.90 17.61
CA LEU A 121 -7.64 8.51 17.32
C LEU A 121 -7.28 9.64 18.30
N THR A 122 -7.90 9.70 19.48
CA THR A 122 -7.55 10.71 20.51
C THR A 122 -6.10 10.62 20.95
N ALA A 123 -5.53 9.41 20.98
CA ALA A 123 -4.11 9.18 21.25
C ALA A 123 -3.20 9.40 20.02
N LEU A 124 -3.76 9.78 18.88
CA LEU A 124 -3.10 9.91 17.56
C LEU A 124 -2.49 8.61 17.02
N GLU A 125 -2.39 7.56 17.78
CA GLU A 125 -1.86 6.25 17.38
C GLU A 125 -2.91 5.17 17.60
N TYR A 126 -2.84 4.15 16.78
CA TYR A 126 -3.68 2.96 16.93
C TYR A 126 -2.92 1.69 16.55
N SER A 127 -3.31 0.58 17.17
CA SER A 127 -2.88 -0.77 16.80
C SER A 127 -4.02 -1.74 17.07
N ARG A 128 -4.25 -2.67 16.13
CA ARG A 128 -5.24 -3.74 16.22
C ARG A 128 -4.64 -5.03 15.72
N THR A 129 -4.89 -6.12 16.42
CA THR A 129 -4.43 -7.47 16.03
C THR A 129 -5.61 -8.36 15.74
N TYR A 130 -5.47 -9.20 14.73
CA TYR A 130 -6.50 -10.12 14.27
C TYR A 130 -5.90 -11.49 14.04
N GLN A 131 -6.59 -12.53 14.51
CA GLN A 131 -6.33 -13.90 14.12
C GLN A 131 -7.39 -14.32 13.12
N ILE A 132 -6.99 -14.60 11.88
CA ILE A 132 -7.89 -14.83 10.75
C ILE A 132 -7.83 -16.32 10.39
N PRO A 133 -8.86 -17.12 10.70
CA PRO A 133 -8.83 -18.54 10.37
C PRO A 133 -8.86 -18.76 8.87
N LEU A 134 -7.99 -19.67 8.40
CA LEU A 134 -7.96 -20.13 7.02
C LEU A 134 -8.98 -21.24 6.81
N LYS A 135 -9.74 -21.17 5.72
CA LYS A 135 -10.69 -22.20 5.35
C LYS A 135 -10.07 -23.18 4.35
N GLU A 136 -10.61 -24.39 4.32
CA GLU A 136 -10.22 -25.38 3.32
C GLU A 136 -10.40 -24.86 1.89
N GLY A 137 -9.44 -25.17 1.02
CA GLY A 137 -9.43 -24.71 -0.37
C GLY A 137 -8.88 -23.28 -0.56
N TRP A 138 -8.53 -22.57 0.51
CA TRP A 138 -7.90 -21.26 0.41
C TRP A 138 -6.37 -21.37 0.28
N ASN A 139 -5.78 -20.56 -0.61
CA ASN A 139 -4.33 -20.53 -0.77
C ASN A 139 -3.73 -19.31 -0.06
N ALA A 140 -3.22 -19.52 1.15
CA ALA A 140 -2.64 -18.45 1.95
C ALA A 140 -1.50 -17.71 1.25
N ASP A 141 -0.72 -18.40 0.38
CA ASP A 141 0.40 -17.78 -0.35
C ASP A 141 -0.06 -16.80 -1.45
N LYS A 142 -1.34 -16.81 -1.78
CA LYS A 142 -1.99 -15.90 -2.72
C LYS A 142 -2.85 -14.85 -2.02
N MET A 143 -2.78 -14.78 -0.70
CA MET A 143 -3.60 -13.87 0.08
C MET A 143 -2.85 -12.60 0.48
N ARG A 144 -3.63 -11.56 0.67
CA ARG A 144 -3.22 -10.31 1.31
C ARG A 144 -4.29 -9.82 2.26
N VAL A 145 -3.87 -9.13 3.29
CA VAL A 145 -4.75 -8.36 4.17
C VAL A 145 -4.77 -6.92 3.67
N VAL A 146 -5.97 -6.40 3.48
CA VAL A 146 -6.22 -4.99 3.10
C VAL A 146 -6.94 -4.33 4.26
N ALA A 147 -6.45 -3.18 4.69
CA ALA A 147 -7.06 -2.37 5.74
C ALA A 147 -7.26 -0.93 5.26
N PHE A 148 -8.36 -0.29 5.69
CA PHE A 148 -8.59 1.11 5.40
C PHE A 148 -9.36 1.80 6.52
N ILE A 149 -9.11 3.11 6.65
CA ILE A 149 -9.82 3.97 7.59
C ILE A 149 -10.80 4.82 6.80
N SER A 150 -12.05 4.83 7.23
CA SER A 150 -13.12 5.61 6.61
C SER A 150 -14.01 6.27 7.66
N ASN A 151 -14.74 7.29 7.25
CA ASN A 151 -15.89 7.74 8.01
C ASN A 151 -17.06 6.80 7.75
N TYR A 152 -17.90 6.56 8.76
CA TYR A 152 -19.18 5.88 8.61
C TYR A 152 -20.34 6.85 8.73
N SER A 153 -21.30 6.72 7.84
CA SER A 153 -22.55 7.50 7.86
C SER A 153 -23.65 6.70 7.18
N THR A 154 -24.89 6.97 7.53
CA THR A 154 -26.06 6.50 6.78
C THR A 154 -26.26 7.28 5.46
N ASP A 155 -25.59 8.41 5.31
CA ASP A 155 -25.47 9.16 4.07
C ASP A 155 -24.19 8.69 3.33
N GLU A 156 -24.38 7.98 2.21
CA GLU A 156 -23.27 7.42 1.41
C GLU A 156 -22.27 8.48 0.93
N LYS A 157 -22.68 9.73 0.81
CA LYS A 157 -21.86 10.87 0.42
C LYS A 157 -20.83 11.26 1.49
N LYS A 158 -20.99 10.73 2.70
CA LYS A 158 -20.13 11.01 3.86
C LYS A 158 -19.28 9.83 4.32
N CYS A 159 -19.18 8.78 3.50
CA CYS A 159 -18.44 7.54 3.82
C CYS A 159 -17.02 7.54 3.25
N GLN A 160 -16.34 8.68 3.18
CA GLN A 160 -15.01 8.80 2.57
C GLN A 160 -13.99 7.88 3.22
N VAL A 161 -13.12 7.29 2.39
CA VAL A 161 -11.89 6.62 2.82
C VAL A 161 -10.78 7.65 2.94
N TYR A 162 -10.04 7.62 4.04
CA TYR A 162 -8.96 8.56 4.33
C TYR A 162 -7.59 8.01 3.93
N ASN A 163 -7.37 6.73 4.17
CA ASN A 163 -6.17 6.02 3.73
C ASN A 163 -6.39 4.51 3.78
N SER A 164 -5.55 3.78 3.05
CA SER A 164 -5.55 2.32 3.02
C SER A 164 -4.12 1.77 3.02
N GLY A 165 -3.97 0.53 3.47
CA GLY A 165 -2.73 -0.23 3.41
C GLY A 165 -3.01 -1.70 3.13
N GLN A 166 -2.00 -2.41 2.66
CA GLN A 166 -2.09 -3.85 2.44
C GLN A 166 -0.76 -4.54 2.70
N ALA A 167 -0.82 -5.82 3.06
CA ALA A 167 0.33 -6.70 3.13
C ALA A 167 -0.01 -8.08 2.56
N PHE A 168 0.90 -8.64 1.76
CA PHE A 168 0.78 -10.00 1.26
C PHE A 168 1.30 -10.99 2.30
N VAL A 169 0.62 -12.13 2.45
CA VAL A 169 1.03 -13.20 3.38
C VAL A 169 2.36 -13.83 2.94
N ASN A 170 2.52 -13.98 1.63
CA ASN A 170 3.78 -14.35 1.02
C ASN A 170 4.09 -13.27 -0.02
N PRO A 171 4.81 -12.22 0.34
CA PRO A 171 5.23 -11.26 -0.66
C PRO A 171 6.06 -12.03 -1.69
N ALA A 172 5.58 -12.09 -2.95
CA ALA A 172 6.41 -12.56 -4.02
C ALA A 172 7.73 -11.78 -3.92
N THR A 173 8.86 -12.49 -3.97
CA THR A 173 10.21 -11.92 -3.87
C THR A 173 10.54 -11.06 -5.09
N ALA A 174 9.70 -10.11 -5.39
CA ALA A 174 10.06 -8.92 -6.15
C ALA A 174 10.53 -7.93 -5.10
N ILE A 175 11.87 -7.87 -4.91
CA ILE A 175 12.59 -6.89 -4.12
C ILE A 175 11.65 -6.23 -3.09
N THR A 176 11.39 -6.90 -1.99
CA THR A 176 10.83 -6.25 -0.83
C THR A 176 11.85 -5.19 -0.45
N ASP A 177 11.49 -3.93 -0.59
CA ASP A 177 12.03 -2.92 0.29
C ASP A 177 11.61 -3.33 1.71
N VAL A 178 12.32 -4.31 2.24
CA VAL A 178 12.37 -4.53 3.66
C VAL A 178 13.08 -3.28 4.16
N MET A 179 12.32 -2.33 4.65
CA MET A 179 12.83 -1.35 5.59
C MET A 179 13.18 -2.13 6.88
N ASP A 180 14.15 -3.01 6.77
CA ASP A 180 14.89 -3.47 7.93
C ASP A 180 15.68 -2.25 8.41
N ALA A 181 15.58 -1.92 9.70
CA ALA A 181 16.26 -0.80 10.32
C ALA A 181 17.80 -0.82 10.17
N ALA A 182 18.32 -1.71 9.34
CA ALA A 182 19.73 -1.92 9.00
C ALA A 182 20.04 -1.78 7.50
N GLN A 183 19.09 -1.38 6.64
CA GLN A 183 19.42 -1.15 5.21
C GLN A 183 20.33 0.07 5.06
N PRO A 184 21.46 -0.08 4.32
CA PRO A 184 22.32 1.05 4.07
C PRO A 184 21.58 2.08 3.22
N MET A 185 21.69 3.36 3.58
CA MET A 185 21.14 4.45 2.81
C MET A 185 22.27 5.26 2.17
N ALA A 186 22.30 5.29 0.85
CA ALA A 186 23.22 6.17 0.12
C ALA A 186 22.64 7.59 0.07
N TYR A 187 23.50 8.58 0.31
CA TYR A 187 23.20 10.00 0.19
C TYR A 187 24.37 10.74 -0.45
N CYS A 188 24.11 11.88 -1.07
CA CYS A 188 25.16 12.71 -1.64
C CYS A 188 25.48 13.89 -0.71
N GLN A 189 26.75 14.10 -0.45
CA GLN A 189 27.27 15.27 0.25
C GLN A 189 28.50 15.79 -0.49
N ASP A 190 28.50 17.07 -0.80
CA ASP A 190 29.60 17.74 -1.51
C ASP A 190 30.05 17.03 -2.80
N GLY A 191 29.07 16.55 -3.59
CA GLY A 191 29.32 15.82 -4.84
C GLY A 191 29.92 14.43 -4.67
N LYS A 192 29.86 13.85 -3.48
CA LYS A 192 30.34 12.51 -3.18
C LYS A 192 29.22 11.67 -2.54
N VAL A 193 29.07 10.43 -2.97
CA VAL A 193 28.14 9.48 -2.35
C VAL A 193 28.76 8.89 -1.08
N LEU A 194 28.01 8.96 -0.01
CA LEU A 194 28.29 8.35 1.30
C LEU A 194 27.19 7.35 1.64
N VAL A 195 27.46 6.44 2.58
CA VAL A 195 26.48 5.46 3.06
C VAL A 195 26.25 5.68 4.55
N ALA A 196 24.99 5.82 4.93
CA ALA A 196 24.54 5.73 6.31
C ALA A 196 24.07 4.30 6.57
N GLY A 197 24.48 3.71 7.71
CA GLY A 197 24.20 2.32 8.09
C GLY A 197 25.48 1.58 8.47
N SER A 198 25.40 0.73 9.49
CA SER A 198 26.59 0.08 10.05
C SER A 198 27.17 -0.96 9.10
N GLY A 199 28.43 -0.77 8.73
CA GLY A 199 29.23 -1.76 8.04
C GLY A 199 29.14 -1.78 6.51
N PHE A 200 28.33 -0.94 5.88
CA PHE A 200 28.28 -0.82 4.43
C PHE A 200 29.19 0.30 3.92
N SER A 201 29.75 0.07 2.73
CA SER A 201 30.53 1.06 2.00
C SER A 201 30.08 1.14 0.54
N VAL A 202 30.36 2.25 -0.14
CA VAL A 202 30.10 2.39 -1.58
C VAL A 202 31.06 1.46 -2.34
N GLU A 203 30.50 0.50 -3.07
CA GLU A 203 31.26 -0.36 -3.98
C GLU A 203 31.42 0.28 -5.35
N GLY A 204 30.36 0.94 -5.85
CA GLY A 204 30.39 1.62 -7.13
C GLY A 204 29.23 2.60 -7.32
N VAL A 205 29.48 3.60 -8.14
CA VAL A 205 28.47 4.58 -8.59
C VAL A 205 28.36 4.49 -10.10
N TYR A 206 27.14 4.43 -10.61
CA TYR A 206 26.87 4.25 -12.05
C TYR A 206 25.88 5.31 -12.52
N ASP A 207 26.03 5.77 -13.75
CA ASP A 207 25.02 6.60 -14.41
C ASP A 207 23.83 5.74 -14.88
N VAL A 208 22.77 6.38 -15.40
CA VAL A 208 21.56 5.68 -15.86
C VAL A 208 21.79 4.75 -17.06
N SER A 209 22.94 4.88 -17.75
CA SER A 209 23.32 3.95 -18.84
C SER A 209 24.10 2.72 -18.32
N GLY A 210 24.35 2.65 -17.00
CA GLY A 210 25.11 1.59 -16.36
C GLY A 210 26.63 1.77 -16.42
N ARG A 211 27.12 2.92 -16.88
CA ARG A 211 28.55 3.21 -16.92
C ARG A 211 29.03 3.65 -15.53
N ALA A 212 30.14 3.05 -15.06
CA ALA A 212 30.76 3.43 -13.81
C ALA A 212 31.28 4.88 -13.87
N VAL A 213 31.03 5.65 -12.81
CA VAL A 213 31.50 7.03 -12.64
C VAL A 213 32.28 7.14 -11.34
N ALA A 214 33.23 8.08 -11.32
CA ALA A 214 33.99 8.34 -10.11
C ALA A 214 33.08 8.89 -9.00
N ASN A 215 33.24 8.38 -7.77
CA ASN A 215 32.49 8.88 -6.62
C ASN A 215 33.12 10.17 -6.07
N ALA A 216 33.19 11.19 -6.93
CA ALA A 216 33.69 12.51 -6.59
C ALA A 216 33.20 13.54 -7.61
N ASN A 217 32.83 14.72 -7.15
CA ASN A 217 32.35 15.84 -7.98
C ASN A 217 31.18 15.43 -8.91
N LEU A 218 30.25 14.62 -8.39
CA LEU A 218 29.12 14.19 -9.16
C LEU A 218 28.24 15.38 -9.55
N ALA A 219 27.97 15.49 -10.85
CA ALA A 219 27.05 16.50 -11.37
C ALA A 219 25.59 16.18 -10.93
N PRO A 220 24.70 17.20 -10.90
CA PRO A 220 23.28 16.95 -10.71
C PRO A 220 22.76 15.90 -11.70
N GLY A 221 22.06 14.91 -11.19
CA GLY A 221 21.56 13.79 -12.02
C GLY A 221 21.13 12.59 -11.21
N LEU A 222 20.68 11.55 -11.92
CA LEU A 222 20.26 10.28 -11.33
C LEU A 222 21.39 9.26 -11.46
N TYR A 223 21.72 8.62 -10.34
CA TYR A 223 22.78 7.61 -10.23
C TYR A 223 22.24 6.32 -9.61
N ILE A 224 22.89 5.21 -9.92
CA ILE A 224 22.70 3.92 -9.26
C ILE A 224 23.92 3.68 -8.39
N VAL A 225 23.69 3.54 -7.09
CA VAL A 225 24.74 3.31 -6.09
C VAL A 225 24.71 1.85 -5.65
N ARG A 226 25.81 1.16 -5.79
CA ARG A 226 26.03 -0.19 -5.28
C ARG A 226 26.82 -0.12 -3.99
N MET A 227 26.35 -0.81 -2.98
CA MET A 227 26.88 -0.80 -1.62
C MET A 227 27.13 -2.24 -1.17
N THR A 228 28.17 -2.45 -0.38
CA THR A 228 28.49 -3.77 0.17
C THR A 228 29.02 -3.68 1.59
N ASN A 229 28.77 -4.71 2.37
CA ASN A 229 29.43 -4.95 3.67
C ASN A 229 30.37 -6.16 3.64
N GLY A 230 30.74 -6.63 2.43
CA GLY A 230 31.59 -7.81 2.23
C GLY A 230 30.84 -9.17 2.32
N LYS A 231 29.57 -9.17 2.74
CA LYS A 231 28.72 -10.37 2.81
C LYS A 231 27.44 -10.24 1.99
N THR A 232 26.88 -9.05 1.94
CA THR A 232 25.65 -8.70 1.22
C THR A 232 25.85 -7.47 0.39
N GLU A 233 25.11 -7.36 -0.70
CA GLU A 233 25.09 -6.19 -1.59
C GLU A 233 23.72 -5.52 -1.52
N ALA A 234 23.70 -4.21 -1.64
CA ALA A 234 22.50 -3.40 -1.77
C ALA A 234 22.66 -2.40 -2.91
N THR A 235 21.56 -2.06 -3.56
CA THR A 235 21.55 -1.10 -4.66
C THR A 235 20.46 -0.05 -4.43
N GLN A 236 20.80 1.22 -4.61
CA GLN A 236 19.87 2.34 -4.44
C GLN A 236 19.97 3.32 -5.60
N LYS A 237 18.82 3.87 -6.03
CA LYS A 237 18.78 5.05 -6.90
C LYS A 237 18.99 6.31 -6.07
N LEU A 238 19.90 7.18 -6.48
CA LEU A 238 20.22 8.42 -5.81
C LEU A 238 20.10 9.59 -6.78
N CYS A 239 19.33 10.60 -6.41
CA CYS A 239 19.25 11.86 -7.13
C CYS A 239 20.23 12.86 -6.48
N VAL A 240 21.23 13.28 -7.23
CA VAL A 240 22.15 14.37 -6.86
C VAL A 240 21.56 15.68 -7.36
N LYS A 241 21.43 16.66 -6.47
CA LYS A 241 20.87 18.00 -6.76
C LYS A 241 21.97 19.02 -6.93
#